data_e95d553104d86550f3e2aab948da2145
#
_entry.id   e95d553104d86550f3e2aab948da2145
#
_cell.length_a   1.000
_cell.length_b   1.000
_cell.length_c   1.000
_cell.angle_alpha   90.00
_cell.angle_beta   90.00
_cell.angle_gamma   90.00
#
_symmetry.space_group_name_H-M   'P 1'
#
loop_
_entity.id
_entity.type
_entity.pdbx_description
1 polymer ?
#
loop_
_entity_poly.entity_id
_entity_poly.type
_entity_poly.pdbx_seq_one_letter_code
_entity_poly.pdbx_strand_id
1 'polypeptide(L)'
;MLKETYHPNAYLANLRNVRRGLRARTKVLNALEKGSGDGKTIAQEAALHYSVVMHHLKLLRSEGIVKRADGKPSVWTLTGAGQKRLVNTD
;
A
#
# COMPACT_ATOMS: atom_id res chain seq x y z
N MET A 1 18.13 -18.61 -8.44
CA MET A 1 17.78 -17.37 -7.73
C MET A 1 16.27 -17.13 -7.80
N LEU A 2 15.66 -16.91 -6.66
CA LEU A 2 14.23 -16.68 -6.62
C LEU A 2 13.92 -15.26 -7.11
N LYS A 3 12.91 -15.16 -7.96
CA LYS A 3 12.44 -13.89 -8.45
C LYS A 3 11.59 -13.21 -7.39
N GLU A 4 11.85 -11.95 -7.10
CA GLU A 4 11.08 -11.21 -6.13
C GLU A 4 9.67 -10.95 -6.65
N THR A 5 8.67 -11.21 -5.79
CA THR A 5 7.27 -11.02 -6.14
C THR A 5 6.72 -9.78 -5.43
N TYR A 6 6.05 -8.93 -6.18
CA TYR A 6 5.46 -7.72 -5.66
C TYR A 6 3.94 -7.80 -5.68
N HIS A 7 3.32 -7.10 -4.72
CA HIS A 7 1.86 -7.01 -4.69
C HIS A 7 1.37 -6.36 -6.00
N PRO A 8 0.30 -6.91 -6.62
CA PRO A 8 -0.19 -6.36 -7.90
C PRO A 8 -0.54 -4.88 -7.84
N ASN A 9 -1.08 -4.42 -6.72
CA ASN A 9 -1.46 -3.01 -6.56
C ASN A 9 -0.28 -2.10 -6.22
N ALA A 10 0.93 -2.66 -6.07
CA ALA A 10 2.13 -1.87 -5.82
C ALA A 10 2.62 -1.14 -7.07
N TYR A 11 2.18 -1.59 -8.25
CA TYR A 11 2.55 -0.95 -9.51
C TYR A 11 1.70 0.29 -9.72
N LEU A 12 2.36 1.44 -9.83
CA LEU A 12 1.68 2.73 -10.03
C LEU A 12 1.56 3.00 -11.52
N ALA A 13 0.43 3.61 -11.93
CA ALA A 13 0.18 3.89 -13.34
C ALA A 13 0.91 5.15 -13.82
N ASN A 14 1.07 6.14 -12.95
CA ASN A 14 1.54 7.47 -13.34
C ASN A 14 2.99 7.76 -12.98
N LEU A 15 3.68 6.79 -12.38
CA LEU A 15 5.07 6.96 -11.94
C LEU A 15 5.90 5.76 -12.33
N ARG A 16 7.19 5.98 -12.50
CA ARG A 16 8.12 4.90 -12.75
C ARG A 16 8.18 3.96 -11.54
N ASN A 17 8.02 2.67 -11.79
CA ASN A 17 8.03 1.67 -10.72
C ASN A 17 9.43 1.10 -10.56
N VAL A 18 10.16 1.58 -9.55
CA VAL A 18 11.48 1.07 -9.22
C VAL A 18 11.36 0.05 -8.10
N ARG A 19 12.32 -0.88 -8.03
CA ARG A 19 12.31 -2.00 -7.09
C ARG A 19 12.05 -1.57 -5.64
N ARG A 20 12.75 -0.53 -5.18
CA ARG A 20 12.61 -0.05 -3.80
C ARG A 20 11.16 0.39 -3.51
N GLY A 21 10.57 1.14 -4.43
CA GLY A 21 9.19 1.58 -4.27
C GLY A 21 8.20 0.43 -4.33
N LEU A 22 8.41 -0.51 -5.26
CA LEU A 22 7.56 -1.69 -5.38
C LEU A 22 7.61 -2.53 -4.11
N ARG A 23 8.81 -2.71 -3.55
CA ARG A 23 8.98 -3.48 -2.31
C ARG A 23 8.27 -2.82 -1.13
N ALA A 24 8.46 -1.51 -0.98
CA ALA A 24 7.82 -0.77 0.11
C ALA A 24 6.29 -0.77 -0.02
N ARG A 25 5.78 -0.52 -1.23
CA ARG A 25 4.33 -0.53 -1.46
C ARG A 25 3.73 -1.92 -1.24
N THR A 26 4.45 -2.97 -1.62
CA THR A 26 4.01 -4.34 -1.37
C THR A 26 3.83 -4.58 0.13
N LYS A 27 4.79 -4.14 0.94
CA LYS A 27 4.70 -4.29 2.40
C LYS A 27 3.53 -3.51 2.98
N VAL A 28 3.30 -2.29 2.49
CA VAL A 28 2.18 -1.47 2.93
C VAL A 28 0.85 -2.13 2.57
N LEU A 29 0.73 -2.62 1.34
CA LEU A 29 -0.51 -3.25 0.88
C LEU A 29 -0.78 -4.56 1.60
N ASN A 30 0.26 -5.35 1.87
CA ASN A 30 0.10 -6.57 2.65
C ASN A 30 -0.41 -6.28 4.06
N ALA A 31 0.07 -5.19 4.67
CA ALA A 31 -0.42 -4.77 5.98
C ALA A 31 -1.89 -4.35 5.91
N LEU A 32 -2.28 -3.62 4.87
CA LEU A 32 -3.66 -3.19 4.69
C LEU A 32 -4.60 -4.36 4.43
N GLU A 33 -4.13 -5.43 3.79
CA GLU A 33 -4.95 -6.62 3.56
C GLU A 33 -5.32 -7.34 4.87
N LYS A 34 -4.50 -7.17 5.88
CA LYS A 34 -4.79 -7.74 7.21
C LYS A 34 -5.84 -6.92 7.96
N GLY A 35 -6.12 -5.72 7.51
CA GLY A 35 -7.09 -4.83 8.08
C GLY A 35 -6.69 -3.38 7.90
N SER A 36 -7.64 -2.48 8.07
CA SER A 36 -7.35 -1.05 8.00
C SER A 36 -6.60 -0.60 9.26
N GLY A 37 -5.90 0.52 9.14
CA GLY A 37 -5.18 1.05 10.27
C GLY A 37 -4.65 2.45 10.01
N ASP A 38 -4.10 3.04 11.06
CA ASP A 38 -3.43 4.34 10.93
C ASP A 38 -2.01 4.13 10.40
N GLY A 39 -1.36 5.25 10.05
CA GLY A 39 -0.01 5.20 9.47
C GLY A 39 1.02 4.54 10.39
N LYS A 40 0.92 4.76 11.69
CA LYS A 40 1.84 4.15 12.66
C LYS A 40 1.69 2.64 12.71
N THR A 41 0.45 2.17 12.76
CA THR A 41 0.17 0.73 12.80
C THR A 41 0.66 0.06 11.52
N ILE A 42 0.39 0.69 10.36
CA ILE A 42 0.85 0.17 9.08
C ILE A 42 2.38 0.12 9.05
N ALA A 43 3.05 1.16 9.56
CA ALA A 43 4.51 1.19 9.59
C ALA A 43 5.08 0.06 10.45
N GLN A 44 4.48 -0.22 11.59
CA GLN A 44 4.89 -1.32 12.46
C GLN A 44 4.70 -2.66 11.77
N GLU A 45 3.54 -2.87 11.17
CA GLU A 45 3.22 -4.12 10.46
C GLU A 45 4.14 -4.33 9.26
N ALA A 46 4.43 -3.27 8.53
CA ALA A 46 5.27 -3.33 7.33
C ALA A 46 6.76 -3.32 7.65
N ALA A 47 7.14 -3.03 8.89
CA ALA A 47 8.54 -2.84 9.32
C ALA A 47 9.23 -1.77 8.48
N LEU A 48 8.55 -0.64 8.31
CA LEU A 48 9.04 0.51 7.55
C LEU A 48 8.96 1.77 8.40
N HIS A 49 9.79 2.76 8.06
CA HIS A 49 9.68 4.08 8.66
C HIS A 49 8.33 4.71 8.35
N TYR A 50 7.78 5.42 9.32
CA TYR A 50 6.51 6.11 9.17
C TYR A 50 6.50 7.04 7.94
N SER A 51 7.58 7.80 7.73
CA SER A 51 7.66 8.72 6.60
C SER A 51 7.59 8.00 5.25
N VAL A 52 8.21 6.83 5.16
CA VAL A 52 8.17 6.00 3.96
C VAL A 52 6.74 5.50 3.72
N VAL A 53 6.09 5.02 4.77
CA VAL A 53 4.70 4.54 4.70
C VAL A 53 3.78 5.68 4.22
N MET A 54 3.90 6.86 4.84
CA MET A 54 3.04 7.98 4.46
C MET A 54 3.27 8.41 3.02
N HIS A 55 4.51 8.40 2.55
CA HIS A 55 4.82 8.71 1.16
C HIS A 55 4.09 7.76 0.21
N HIS A 56 4.18 6.45 0.47
CA HIS A 56 3.54 5.46 -0.40
C HIS A 56 2.02 5.45 -0.27
N LEU A 57 1.49 5.69 0.92
CA LEU A 57 0.04 5.80 1.10
C LEU A 57 -0.54 6.95 0.27
N LYS A 58 0.18 8.08 0.21
CA LYS A 58 -0.27 9.22 -0.61
C LYS A 58 -0.25 8.88 -2.09
N LEU A 59 0.79 8.16 -2.55
CA LEU A 59 0.86 7.72 -3.95
C LEU A 59 -0.27 6.75 -4.28
N LEU A 60 -0.51 5.77 -3.41
CA LEU A 60 -1.58 4.79 -3.61
C LEU A 60 -2.96 5.48 -3.59
N ARG A 61 -3.13 6.48 -2.73
CA ARG A 61 -4.36 7.25 -2.68
C ARG A 61 -4.58 8.02 -3.98
N SER A 62 -3.53 8.60 -4.54
CA SER A 62 -3.63 9.34 -5.80
C SER A 62 -4.11 8.47 -6.96
N GLU A 63 -3.89 7.16 -6.86
CA GLU A 63 -4.33 6.21 -7.88
C GLU A 63 -5.61 5.47 -7.49
N GLY A 64 -6.23 5.87 -6.40
CA GLY A 64 -7.51 5.30 -5.99
C GLY A 64 -7.43 3.91 -5.39
N ILE A 65 -6.22 3.43 -5.06
CA ILE A 65 -6.03 2.09 -4.51
C ILE A 65 -6.35 2.04 -3.01
N VAL A 66 -6.06 3.13 -2.32
CA VAL A 66 -6.38 3.27 -0.90
C VAL A 66 -7.17 4.56 -0.68
N LYS A 67 -7.92 4.61 0.40
CA LYS A 67 -8.62 5.81 0.84
C LYS A 67 -8.30 6.08 2.30
N ARG A 68 -8.43 7.35 2.68
CA ARG A 68 -8.18 7.79 4.05
C ARG A 68 -9.48 8.29 4.66
N ALA A 69 -9.82 7.77 5.83
CA ALA A 69 -10.90 8.30 6.64
C ALA A 69 -10.31 9.30 7.63
N ASP A 70 -10.86 10.51 7.64
CA ASP A 70 -10.39 11.55 8.54
C ASP A 70 -10.66 11.17 10.00
N GLY A 71 -9.77 11.58 10.86
CA GLY A 71 -9.85 11.29 12.28
C GLY A 71 -8.51 11.53 12.94
N LYS A 72 -8.45 11.26 14.22
CA LYS A 72 -7.21 11.36 15.00
C LYS A 72 -6.97 10.05 15.73
N PRO A 73 -6.18 9.14 15.12
CA PRO A 73 -5.50 9.27 13.84
C PRO A 73 -6.38 8.96 12.63
N SER A 74 -5.92 9.38 11.45
CA SER A 74 -6.58 9.00 10.19
C SER A 74 -6.37 7.51 9.92
N VAL A 75 -7.39 6.87 9.36
CA VAL A 75 -7.36 5.44 9.08
C VAL A 75 -7.34 5.21 7.58
N TRP A 76 -6.49 4.29 7.14
CA TRP A 76 -6.31 3.96 5.72
C TRP A 76 -6.91 2.58 5.44
N THR A 77 -7.61 2.46 4.31
CA THR A 77 -8.23 1.20 3.90
C THR A 77 -8.05 1.01 2.41
N LEU A 78 -8.11 -0.25 1.97
CA LEU A 78 -8.14 -0.57 0.55
C LEU A 78 -9.50 -0.17 -0.03
N THR A 79 -9.48 0.39 -1.25
CA THR A 79 -10.72 0.70 -1.95
C THR A 79 -11.24 -0.56 -2.65
N GLY A 80 -12.47 -0.46 -3.19
CA GLY A 80 -13.01 -1.54 -4.01
C GLY A 80 -12.14 -1.86 -5.22
N ALA A 81 -11.51 -0.84 -5.82
CA ALA A 81 -10.60 -1.04 -6.95
C ALA A 81 -9.37 -1.83 -6.52
N GLY A 82 -8.80 -1.52 -5.36
CA GLY A 82 -7.66 -2.25 -4.83
C GLY A 82 -8.00 -3.70 -4.53
N GLN A 83 -9.14 -3.93 -3.90
CA GLN A 83 -9.61 -5.28 -3.60
C GLN A 83 -9.90 -6.07 -4.87
N LYS A 84 -10.46 -5.42 -5.88
CA LYS A 84 -10.77 -6.06 -7.14
C LYS A 84 -9.50 -6.55 -7.84
N ARG A 85 -8.42 -5.77 -7.79
CA ARG A 85 -7.13 -6.20 -8.35
C ARG A 85 -6.60 -7.44 -7.65
N LEU A 86 -6.79 -7.53 -6.34
CA LEU A 86 -6.35 -8.69 -5.56
C LEU A 86 -7.08 -9.96 -5.99
N VAL A 87 -8.37 -9.84 -6.27
CA VAL A 87 -9.18 -10.98 -6.70
C VAL A 87 -8.76 -11.46 -8.09
N ASN A 88 -8.29 -10.57 -8.94
CA ASN A 88 -7.97 -10.84 -10.33
C ASN A 88 -6.50 -11.13 -10.60
N THR A 89 -5.74 -11.57 -9.61
CA THR A 89 -4.30 -11.80 -9.73
C THR A 89 -3.92 -13.25 -10.00
N ASP A 90 -4.66 -13.91 -10.76
CA ASP A 90 -4.34 -15.31 -11.11
C ASP A 90 -3.16 -15.42 -12.05
#